data_77b64963261d9b9a7d1cbc814449a707
#
_entry.id   77b64963261d9b9a7d1cbc814449a707
#
_cell.length_a   1.000
_cell.length_b   1.000
_cell.length_c   1.000
_cell.angle_alpha   90.00
_cell.angle_beta   90.00
_cell.angle_gamma   90.00
#
_symmetry.space_group_name_H-M   'P 1'
#
loop_
_entity.id
_entity.type
_entity.pdbx_description
1 polymer ?
#
loop_
_entity_poly.entity_id
_entity_poly.type
_entity_poly.pdbx_seq_one_letter_code
_entity_poly.pdbx_strand_id
1 'polypeptide(L)' 'MKYHVIFKSGRDIILNSGYDVYEAAYDAYEEACLHDDYLVNVEPIDDA' A
#
# COMPACT_ATOMS: atom_id res chain seq x y z
N MET A 1 1.64 9.80 7.64
CA MET A 1 1.25 9.91 6.23
C MET A 1 0.51 8.66 5.81
N LYS A 2 -0.53 8.82 5.03
CA LYS A 2 -1.35 7.68 4.62
C LYS A 2 -1.18 7.40 3.14
N TYR A 3 -1.32 6.13 2.80
CA TYR A 3 -1.21 5.67 1.42
C TYR A 3 -2.37 4.77 1.09
N HIS A 4 -2.91 4.93 -0.11
CA HIS A 4 -3.93 4.04 -0.64
C HIS A 4 -3.25 2.99 -1.50
N VAL A 5 -3.43 1.75 -1.14
CA VAL A 5 -2.78 0.62 -1.78
C VAL A 5 -3.83 -0.23 -2.49
N ILE A 6 -3.58 -0.50 -3.77
CA ILE A 6 -4.51 -1.26 -4.61
C ILE A 6 -3.81 -2.53 -5.07
N PHE A 7 -4.51 -3.64 -4.94
CA PHE A 7 -4.01 -4.96 -5.33
C PHE A 7 -4.72 -5.47 -6.59
N LYS A 8 -4.08 -6.37 -7.28
CA LYS A 8 -4.59 -6.91 -8.53
C LYS A 8 -5.93 -7.61 -8.37
N SER A 9 -6.18 -8.21 -7.23
CA SER A 9 -7.45 -8.89 -6.94
C SER A 9 -8.63 -7.93 -6.85
N GLY A 10 -8.38 -6.63 -6.81
CA GLY A 10 -9.41 -5.62 -6.58
C GLY A 10 -9.50 -5.19 -5.13
N ARG A 11 -8.78 -5.85 -4.26
CA ARG A 11 -8.72 -5.48 -2.84
C ARG A 11 -7.92 -4.19 -2.68
N ASP A 12 -8.29 -3.37 -1.72
CA ASP A 12 -7.54 -2.16 -1.41
C ASP A 12 -7.47 -1.94 0.10
N ILE A 13 -6.41 -1.28 0.53
CA ILE A 13 -6.22 -0.96 1.95
C ILE A 13 -5.67 0.45 2.09
N ILE A 14 -5.82 1.00 3.28
CA ILE A 14 -5.18 2.25 3.67
C ILE A 14 -4.03 1.90 4.59
N LEU A 15 -2.83 2.30 4.21
CA LEU A 15 -1.62 2.03 4.96
C LEU A 15 -1.14 3.32 5.60
N ASN A 16 -1.03 3.31 6.92
CA ASN A 16 -0.54 4.47 7.66
C ASN A 16 0.94 4.26 7.96
N SER A 17 1.79 5.02 7.31
CA SER A 17 3.23 4.92 7.47
C SER A 17 3.82 6.27 7.87
N GLY A 18 4.74 6.25 8.79
CA GLY A 18 5.50 7.45 9.15
C GLY A 18 6.70 7.68 8.25
N TYR A 19 6.86 6.83 7.26
CA TYR A 19 8.03 6.82 6.38
C TYR A 19 7.67 7.33 5.00
N ASP A 20 8.63 7.30 4.10
CA ASP A 20 8.42 7.75 2.73
C ASP A 20 7.68 6.69 1.91
N VAL A 21 7.45 7.00 0.64
CA VAL A 21 6.69 6.12 -0.24
C VAL A 21 7.39 4.79 -0.47
N TYR A 22 8.72 4.75 -0.38
CA TYR A 22 9.46 3.50 -0.58
C TYR A 22 9.21 2.52 0.54
N GLU A 23 9.18 3.00 1.77
CA GLU A 23 8.86 2.16 2.92
C GLU A 23 7.41 1.67 2.85
N ALA A 24 6.51 2.55 2.47
CA ALA A 24 5.10 2.19 2.31
C ALA A 24 4.93 1.13 1.22
N ALA A 25 5.64 1.29 0.12
CA ALA A 25 5.59 0.31 -0.98
C ALA A 25 6.14 -1.05 -0.54
N TYR A 26 7.19 -1.05 0.26
CA TYR A 26 7.76 -2.28 0.78
C TYR A 26 6.74 -3.01 1.67
N ASP A 27 6.11 -2.29 2.58
CA ASP A 27 5.10 -2.86 3.46
C ASP A 27 3.90 -3.39 2.66
N ALA A 28 3.50 -2.65 1.63
CA ALA A 28 2.41 -3.06 0.77
C ALA A 28 2.75 -4.33 0.00
N TYR A 29 4.00 -4.44 -0.44
CA TYR A 29 4.47 -5.64 -1.14
C TYR A 29 4.43 -6.86 -0.22
N GLU A 30 4.86 -6.70 1.03
CA GLU A 30 4.78 -7.78 2.01
C GLU A 30 3.32 -8.21 2.22
N GLU A 31 2.43 -7.25 2.32
CA GLU A 31 1.01 -7.54 2.50
C GLU A 31 0.46 -8.34 1.32
N ALA A 32 0.86 -7.97 0.11
CA ALA A 32 0.46 -8.69 -1.09
C ALA A 32 0.95 -10.14 -1.04
N CYS A 33 2.20 -10.34 -0.66
CA CYS A 33 2.78 -11.68 -0.57
C CYS A 33 2.05 -12.55 0.45
N LEU A 34 1.68 -11.97 1.59
CA LEU A 34 0.97 -12.70 2.64
C LEU A 34 -0.39 -13.20 2.19
N HIS A 35 -1.02 -12.50 1.27
CA HIS A 35 -2.35 -12.85 0.78
C HIS A 35 -2.35 -13.44 -0.62
N ASP A 36 -1.18 -13.83 -1.12
CA ASP A 36 -1.02 -14.40 -2.46
C ASP A 36 -1.64 -13.49 -3.52
N ASP A 37 -1.33 -12.23 -3.42
CA ASP A 37 -1.88 -11.17 -4.27
C ASP A 37 -0.73 -10.41 -4.91
N TYR A 38 -1.04 -9.42 -5.75
CA TYR A 38 -0.03 -8.59 -6.41
C TYR A 38 -0.31 -7.13 -6.13
N LEU A 39 0.75 -6.38 -5.90
CA LEU A 39 0.67 -4.94 -5.72
C LEU A 39 0.51 -4.26 -7.08
N VAL A 40 -0.51 -3.42 -7.19
CA VAL A 40 -0.78 -2.66 -8.40
C VAL A 40 -0.32 -1.22 -8.25
N ASN A 41 -0.70 -0.57 -7.15
CA ASN A 41 -0.41 0.85 -6.98
C ASN A 41 -0.37 1.24 -5.51
N VAL A 42 0.48 2.22 -5.21
CA VAL A 42 0.56 2.85 -3.89
C VAL A 42 0.54 4.35 -4.12
N GLU A 43 -0.48 5.03 -3.59
CA GLU A 43 -0.64 6.46 -3.77
C GLU A 43 -0.67 7.17 -2.42
N PRO A 44 0.05 8.27 -2.27
CA PRO A 44 -0.10 9.08 -1.06
C PRO A 44 -1.49 9.71 -1.02
N ILE A 45 -2.08 9.73 0.16
CA ILE A 45 -3.38 10.36 0.36
C ILE A 45 -3.15 11.66 1.11
N ASP A 46 -3.69 12.74 0.57
CA ASP A 46 -3.63 14.01 1.28
C ASP A 46 -4.62 13.98 2.43
N ASP A 47 -4.09 14.11 3.61
CA ASP A 47 -4.78 13.92 4.86
C ASP A 47 -5.06 15.26 5.55
N ALA A 48 -4.96 16.32 4.80
CA ALA A 48 -5.05 17.68 5.31
C ALA A 48 -6.33 17.95 6.10
#